data_59fae05dd73855853fef09aeacc9e7c8
#
_entry.id   59fae05dd73855853fef09aeacc9e7c8
#
_cell.length_a   1.000
_cell.length_b   1.000
_cell.length_c   1.000
_cell.angle_alpha   90.00
_cell.angle_beta   90.00
_cell.angle_gamma   90.00
#
_symmetry.space_group_name_H-M   'P 1'
#
loop_
_entity.id
_entity.type
_entity.pdbx_description
1 polymer ?
#
loop_
_entity_poly.entity_id
_entity_poly.type
_entity_poly.pdbx_seq_one_letter_code
_entity_poly.pdbx_strand_id
1 'polypeptide(L)'
;MEFLAQGDEGGGAAINEIVGLTVVGGIVTAILLWIGWMHRNHKITWLTSLADWSGRRFKRPSWVALPVAMFITSIICALFGFIWDVSLHIGNGRDDGALANPAHYFILIGLFGIFVAGCTAMVLPLGEDARPGPAAVRITDHWYAPVGGIVMAGCGLYALMGFPLDDVWHRIFGQDVTLWGPTHLMMIGGAGFSTLAAAYLEVEGKRAAGADAPRDGIGLKFVQYLAFAGVLIGMSVYQIEFDFGVAQFRQVFQPMLIAAAAALALVAARVFLGRGAALMAALLAIGLRGIVAFLVTPVFDAPANWFALYLGPAVVVELLALTPLIKRPVIFGAVAGLGVGTVGLWLESLWIDAVYAYSWPTSIWPEALAMAVPVAVLTGACGAMIGMVLSGQWLPGRAIGAGLVALTVLAIGGAAANGLRYDVPESASATITLTDVPSSNGGRQVTADVQITPANLVSDNPNWVSVLGWQGGLANDRGVFIDHLEKVGPGHFRSTEPMPVSGEWKTLLRLHDGRTLAAVPIFLAGDPGIGAKEIPADASMSRPFVAEITILQRERSPDIPQSLWLIGCLVVLLCTLAMIAGITWGAGRIDKSEPSGSEAELQPTAQA
;
A
#
# COMPACT_ATOMS: atom_id res chain seq x y z
N MET A 1 26.53 -3.02 30.79
CA MET A 1 26.41 -3.56 29.43
C MET A 1 25.04 -4.16 29.15
N GLU A 2 24.26 -4.56 30.14
CA GLU A 2 22.87 -5.03 29.95
C GLU A 2 21.92 -3.95 29.41
N PHE A 3 22.17 -2.69 29.71
CA PHE A 3 21.35 -1.54 29.23
C PHE A 3 21.43 -1.31 27.70
N LEU A 4 22.40 -1.92 27.01
CA LEU A 4 22.60 -1.76 25.55
C LEU A 4 21.99 -2.91 24.74
N ALA A 5 21.43 -3.92 25.40
CA ALA A 5 20.93 -5.13 24.77
C ALA A 5 19.40 -5.27 24.74
N GLN A 6 18.69 -4.42 25.49
CA GLN A 6 17.23 -4.39 25.47
C GLN A 6 16.74 -3.36 24.46
N GLY A 7 15.74 -3.72 23.63
CA GLY A 7 14.96 -2.79 22.82
C GLY A 7 14.29 -1.76 23.74
N ASP A 8 13.95 -0.61 23.19
CA ASP A 8 13.19 0.41 23.91
C ASP A 8 11.78 -0.12 24.18
N GLU A 9 11.24 0.11 25.38
CA GLU A 9 9.87 -0.29 25.72
C GLU A 9 8.81 0.28 24.76
N GLY A 10 9.15 1.36 24.03
CA GLY A 10 8.36 1.93 22.95
C GLY A 10 8.45 1.20 21.59
N GLY A 11 9.17 0.06 21.50
CA GLY A 11 9.32 -0.72 20.26
C GLY A 11 10.48 -0.29 19.37
N GLY A 12 11.37 0.61 19.84
CA GLY A 12 12.59 0.97 19.12
C GLY A 12 13.63 -0.16 19.15
N ALA A 13 14.46 -0.26 18.09
CA ALA A 13 15.54 -1.23 18.03
C ALA A 13 16.61 -0.99 19.10
N ALA A 14 17.23 -2.05 19.61
CA ALA A 14 18.35 -1.91 20.54
C ALA A 14 19.52 -1.17 19.85
N ILE A 15 20.25 -0.35 20.61
CA ILE A 15 21.35 0.48 20.07
C ILE A 15 22.43 -0.37 19.37
N ASN A 16 22.75 -1.56 19.92
CA ASN A 16 23.68 -2.49 19.30
C ASN A 16 23.18 -3.04 17.94
N GLU A 17 21.89 -3.22 17.78
CA GLU A 17 21.27 -3.61 16.51
C GLU A 17 21.35 -2.48 15.49
N ILE A 18 21.03 -1.24 15.88
CA ILE A 18 21.19 -0.05 15.03
C ILE A 18 22.64 0.08 14.55
N VAL A 19 23.60 -0.03 15.48
CA VAL A 19 25.03 0.03 15.15
C VAL A 19 25.40 -1.11 14.21
N GLY A 20 24.98 -2.34 14.50
CA GLY A 20 25.23 -3.51 13.66
C GLY A 20 24.68 -3.33 12.24
N LEU A 21 23.43 -2.93 12.11
CA LEU A 21 22.80 -2.65 10.81
C LEU A 21 23.47 -1.52 10.05
N THR A 22 23.83 -0.43 10.76
CA THR A 22 24.51 0.71 10.14
C THR A 22 25.88 0.28 9.60
N VAL A 23 26.63 -0.50 10.36
CA VAL A 23 27.95 -1.03 9.93
C VAL A 23 27.78 -1.97 8.73
N VAL A 24 26.88 -2.96 8.82
CA VAL A 24 26.64 -3.92 7.73
C VAL A 24 26.12 -3.20 6.49
N GLY A 25 25.11 -2.34 6.63
CA GLY A 25 24.56 -1.54 5.54
C GLY A 25 25.60 -0.62 4.90
N GLY A 26 26.46 0.00 5.73
CA GLY A 26 27.57 0.83 5.27
C GLY A 26 28.62 0.02 4.47
N ILE A 27 29.00 -1.17 4.94
CA ILE A 27 29.92 -2.07 4.23
C ILE A 27 29.32 -2.52 2.90
N VAL A 28 28.06 -2.98 2.90
CA VAL A 28 27.37 -3.42 1.68
C VAL A 28 27.27 -2.26 0.68
N THR A 29 26.89 -1.08 1.13
CA THR A 29 26.82 0.12 0.29
C THR A 29 28.20 0.48 -0.28
N ALA A 30 29.25 0.45 0.52
CA ALA A 30 30.62 0.71 0.07
C ALA A 30 31.07 -0.32 -0.99
N ILE A 31 30.77 -1.60 -0.81
CA ILE A 31 31.05 -2.65 -1.79
C ILE A 31 30.29 -2.38 -3.10
N LEU A 32 29.01 -2.05 -3.05
CA LEU A 32 28.20 -1.77 -4.23
C LEU A 32 28.69 -0.53 -4.99
N LEU A 33 29.03 0.54 -4.27
CA LEU A 33 29.64 1.73 -4.86
C LEU A 33 31.00 1.41 -5.51
N TRP A 34 31.81 0.60 -4.85
CA TRP A 34 33.10 0.15 -5.39
C TRP A 34 32.91 -0.71 -6.65
N ILE A 35 31.97 -1.65 -6.67
CA ILE A 35 31.61 -2.44 -7.85
C ILE A 35 31.15 -1.52 -8.98
N GLY A 36 30.26 -0.56 -8.71
CA GLY A 36 29.81 0.43 -9.67
C GLY A 36 30.96 1.26 -10.24
N TRP A 37 31.87 1.73 -9.38
CA TRP A 37 33.08 2.45 -9.80
C TRP A 37 34.01 1.58 -10.65
N MET A 38 34.25 0.33 -10.24
CA MET A 38 35.07 -0.63 -11.00
C MET A 38 34.48 -0.89 -12.40
N HIS A 39 33.15 -1.05 -12.48
CA HIS A 39 32.44 -1.23 -13.74
C HIS A 39 32.58 0.00 -14.63
N ARG A 40 32.31 1.19 -14.12
CA ARG A 40 32.39 2.46 -14.86
C ARG A 40 33.81 2.77 -15.37
N ASN A 41 34.82 2.24 -14.69
CA ASN A 41 36.23 2.38 -15.09
C ASN A 41 36.75 1.17 -15.89
N HIS A 42 35.90 0.28 -16.39
CA HIS A 42 36.25 -0.92 -17.17
C HIS A 42 37.23 -1.87 -16.46
N LYS A 43 37.23 -1.86 -15.11
CA LYS A 43 38.12 -2.72 -14.30
C LYS A 43 37.53 -4.11 -14.01
N ILE A 44 36.24 -4.29 -14.23
CA ILE A 44 35.54 -5.56 -14.10
C ILE A 44 34.65 -5.80 -15.32
N THR A 45 34.53 -7.07 -15.72
CA THR A 45 33.75 -7.50 -16.88
C THR A 45 32.57 -8.39 -16.50
N TRP A 46 32.58 -8.99 -15.30
CA TRP A 46 31.55 -9.92 -14.87
C TRP A 46 30.16 -9.27 -14.79
N LEU A 47 30.09 -8.00 -14.36
CA LEU A 47 28.81 -7.28 -14.29
C LEU A 47 28.24 -7.03 -15.68
N THR A 48 29.09 -6.63 -16.65
CA THR A 48 28.72 -6.51 -18.07
C THR A 48 28.24 -7.85 -18.60
N SER A 49 29.00 -8.94 -18.33
CA SER A 49 28.64 -10.28 -18.81
C SER A 49 27.31 -10.78 -18.25
N LEU A 50 27.03 -10.51 -16.96
CA LEU A 50 25.75 -10.83 -16.32
C LEU A 50 24.60 -10.01 -16.93
N ALA A 51 24.82 -8.71 -17.12
CA ALA A 51 23.84 -7.84 -17.73
C ALA A 51 23.54 -8.23 -19.18
N ASP A 52 24.57 -8.59 -19.97
CA ASP A 52 24.42 -9.05 -21.35
C ASP A 52 23.75 -10.42 -21.44
N TRP A 53 24.07 -11.33 -20.53
CA TRP A 53 23.36 -12.61 -20.41
C TRP A 53 21.87 -12.37 -20.15
N SER A 54 21.54 -11.48 -19.20
CA SER A 54 20.18 -11.08 -18.89
C SER A 54 19.51 -10.43 -20.11
N GLY A 55 20.21 -9.51 -20.79
CA GLY A 55 19.76 -8.84 -22.01
C GLY A 55 19.37 -9.83 -23.11
N ARG A 56 20.24 -10.82 -23.38
CA ARG A 56 19.97 -11.89 -24.36
C ARG A 56 18.80 -12.79 -23.94
N ARG A 57 18.72 -13.13 -22.63
CA ARG A 57 17.65 -14.01 -22.13
C ARG A 57 16.26 -13.38 -22.20
N PHE A 58 16.16 -12.09 -21.90
CA PHE A 58 14.91 -11.35 -21.86
C PHE A 58 14.65 -10.50 -23.11
N LYS A 59 15.57 -10.49 -24.08
CA LYS A 59 15.52 -9.71 -25.31
C LYS A 59 15.31 -8.22 -25.04
N ARG A 60 16.13 -7.68 -24.15
CA ARG A 60 16.16 -6.28 -23.72
C ARG A 60 17.58 -5.74 -23.72
N PRO A 61 17.78 -4.41 -23.80
CA PRO A 61 19.08 -3.84 -23.47
C PRO A 61 19.54 -4.32 -22.09
N SER A 62 20.83 -4.59 -21.94
CA SER A 62 21.42 -5.14 -20.71
C SER A 62 21.15 -4.26 -19.49
N TRP A 63 21.14 -2.94 -19.68
CA TRP A 63 20.86 -1.94 -18.65
C TRP A 63 19.36 -1.83 -18.28
N VAL A 64 18.48 -2.57 -18.94
CA VAL A 64 17.06 -2.75 -18.60
C VAL A 64 16.82 -4.14 -17.99
N ALA A 65 17.29 -5.19 -18.67
CA ALA A 65 16.94 -6.56 -18.36
C ALA A 65 17.36 -6.98 -16.94
N LEU A 66 18.62 -6.72 -16.56
CA LEU A 66 19.14 -7.08 -15.24
C LEU A 66 18.45 -6.26 -14.13
N PRO A 67 18.37 -4.91 -14.21
CA PRO A 67 17.71 -4.12 -13.19
C PRO A 67 16.22 -4.45 -13.01
N VAL A 68 15.49 -4.71 -14.09
CA VAL A 68 14.06 -5.10 -14.00
C VAL A 68 13.90 -6.47 -13.33
N ALA A 69 14.79 -7.43 -13.62
CA ALA A 69 14.77 -8.72 -12.93
C ALA A 69 15.07 -8.57 -11.42
N MET A 70 16.07 -7.76 -11.06
CA MET A 70 16.37 -7.43 -9.67
C MET A 70 15.17 -6.75 -9.00
N PHE A 71 14.57 -5.77 -9.66
CA PHE A 71 13.42 -5.04 -9.17
C PHE A 71 12.22 -5.97 -8.89
N ILE A 72 11.86 -6.86 -9.83
CA ILE A 72 10.73 -7.79 -9.66
C ILE A 72 10.95 -8.69 -8.45
N THR A 73 12.15 -9.26 -8.30
CA THR A 73 12.48 -10.10 -7.14
C THR A 73 12.37 -9.31 -5.84
N SER A 74 12.89 -8.07 -5.83
CA SER A 74 12.91 -7.20 -4.65
C SER A 74 11.50 -6.76 -4.23
N ILE A 75 10.66 -6.35 -5.18
CA ILE A 75 9.29 -5.88 -4.85
C ILE A 75 8.39 -7.03 -4.36
N ILE A 76 8.57 -8.24 -4.90
CA ILE A 76 7.84 -9.43 -4.42
C ILE A 76 8.31 -9.79 -3.00
N CYS A 77 9.62 -9.71 -2.73
CA CYS A 77 10.20 -9.91 -1.41
C CYS A 77 9.64 -8.90 -0.39
N ALA A 78 9.61 -7.61 -0.76
CA ALA A 78 9.05 -6.55 0.08
C ALA A 78 7.54 -6.77 0.34
N LEU A 79 6.76 -7.14 -0.69
CA LEU A 79 5.34 -7.41 -0.55
C LEU A 79 5.06 -8.58 0.40
N PHE A 80 5.81 -9.67 0.27
CA PHE A 80 5.68 -10.81 1.17
C PHE A 80 6.00 -10.40 2.62
N GLY A 81 7.15 -9.75 2.83
CA GLY A 81 7.55 -9.28 4.16
C GLY A 81 6.50 -8.35 4.77
N PHE A 82 6.00 -7.39 3.99
CA PHE A 82 5.00 -6.43 4.45
C PHE A 82 3.67 -7.09 4.88
N ILE A 83 3.12 -8.02 4.09
CA ILE A 83 1.86 -8.69 4.44
C ILE A 83 2.05 -9.60 5.67
N TRP A 84 3.19 -10.27 5.76
CA TRP A 84 3.52 -11.11 6.90
C TRP A 84 3.70 -10.30 8.18
N ASP A 85 4.38 -9.17 8.09
CA ASP A 85 4.59 -8.22 9.18
C ASP A 85 3.28 -7.70 9.77
N VAL A 86 2.41 -7.17 8.93
CA VAL A 86 1.07 -6.71 9.36
C VAL A 86 0.30 -7.84 10.04
N SER A 87 0.39 -9.06 9.50
CA SER A 87 -0.27 -10.23 10.08
C SER A 87 0.28 -10.58 11.46
N LEU A 88 1.61 -10.51 11.66
CA LEU A 88 2.24 -10.75 12.96
C LEU A 88 1.83 -9.70 14.00
N HIS A 89 1.82 -8.43 13.63
CA HIS A 89 1.39 -7.35 14.53
C HIS A 89 -0.08 -7.46 14.94
N ILE A 90 -0.94 -7.92 14.05
CA ILE A 90 -2.36 -8.17 14.37
C ILE A 90 -2.53 -9.37 15.31
N GLY A 91 -1.74 -10.43 15.11
CA GLY A 91 -1.84 -11.66 15.91
C GLY A 91 -1.11 -11.59 17.26
N ASN A 92 0.12 -11.07 17.27
CA ASN A 92 1.00 -11.05 18.45
C ASN A 92 1.12 -9.69 19.13
N GLY A 93 0.88 -8.58 18.38
CA GLY A 93 1.10 -7.24 18.87
C GLY A 93 2.51 -6.72 18.61
N ARG A 94 3.06 -6.01 19.59
CA ARG A 94 4.34 -5.32 19.49
C ARG A 94 5.52 -6.29 19.38
N ASP A 95 6.50 -5.93 18.56
CA ASP A 95 7.77 -6.63 18.48
C ASP A 95 8.67 -6.34 19.71
N ASP A 96 9.49 -7.30 20.07
CA ASP A 96 10.54 -7.12 21.10
C ASP A 96 11.69 -6.21 20.61
N GLY A 97 11.66 -5.81 19.37
CA GLY A 97 12.61 -4.93 18.70
C GLY A 97 12.47 -5.02 17.19
N ALA A 98 12.86 -3.98 16.47
CA ALA A 98 12.70 -3.88 15.02
C ALA A 98 13.37 -5.01 14.23
N LEU A 99 14.35 -5.71 14.81
CA LEU A 99 15.05 -6.85 14.19
C LEU A 99 14.65 -8.21 14.77
N ALA A 100 13.80 -8.25 15.79
CA ALA A 100 13.24 -9.48 16.32
C ALA A 100 12.17 -10.07 15.38
N ASN A 101 11.53 -9.23 14.56
CA ASN A 101 10.51 -9.64 13.60
C ASN A 101 11.16 -10.15 12.30
N PRO A 102 10.98 -11.44 11.94
CA PRO A 102 11.58 -12.00 10.72
C PRO A 102 11.03 -11.37 9.43
N ALA A 103 9.81 -10.84 9.43
CA ALA A 103 9.20 -10.20 8.27
C ALA A 103 9.93 -8.90 7.88
N HIS A 104 10.49 -8.17 8.85
CA HIS A 104 11.26 -6.94 8.61
C HIS A 104 12.50 -7.18 7.73
N TYR A 105 13.15 -8.35 7.81
CA TYR A 105 14.29 -8.66 6.92
C TYR A 105 13.85 -8.72 5.45
N PHE A 106 12.67 -9.28 5.17
CA PHE A 106 12.14 -9.33 3.80
C PHE A 106 11.78 -7.93 3.30
N ILE A 107 11.21 -7.09 4.17
CA ILE A 107 10.93 -5.67 3.84
C ILE A 107 12.25 -4.96 3.52
N LEU A 108 13.24 -5.02 4.40
CA LEU A 108 14.53 -4.35 4.24
C LEU A 108 15.28 -4.81 2.98
N ILE A 109 15.40 -6.13 2.76
CA ILE A 109 16.03 -6.71 1.57
C ILE A 109 15.29 -6.25 0.32
N GLY A 110 13.95 -6.25 0.35
CA GLY A 110 13.14 -5.82 -0.78
C GLY A 110 13.32 -4.34 -1.10
N LEU A 111 13.19 -3.44 -0.10
CA LEU A 111 13.34 -1.99 -0.29
C LEU A 111 14.77 -1.61 -0.72
N PHE A 112 15.77 -2.20 -0.09
CA PHE A 112 17.16 -2.02 -0.49
C PHE A 112 17.41 -2.54 -1.91
N GLY A 113 16.84 -3.68 -2.26
CA GLY A 113 16.95 -4.26 -3.59
C GLY A 113 16.33 -3.39 -4.68
N ILE A 114 15.21 -2.70 -4.41
CA ILE A 114 14.60 -1.70 -5.32
C ILE A 114 15.60 -0.55 -5.57
N PHE A 115 16.20 -0.01 -4.51
CA PHE A 115 17.20 1.05 -4.62
C PHE A 115 18.41 0.59 -5.45
N VAL A 116 18.95 -0.60 -5.15
CA VAL A 116 20.09 -1.17 -5.88
C VAL A 116 19.76 -1.44 -7.35
N ALA A 117 18.54 -1.92 -7.66
CA ALA A 117 18.09 -2.12 -9.04
C ALA A 117 18.10 -0.80 -9.83
N GLY A 118 17.59 0.29 -9.24
CA GLY A 118 17.64 1.62 -9.85
C GLY A 118 19.07 2.11 -10.07
N CYS A 119 19.95 1.98 -9.06
CA CYS A 119 21.37 2.32 -9.17
C CYS A 119 22.08 1.48 -10.24
N THR A 120 21.75 0.19 -10.33
CA THR A 120 22.31 -0.71 -11.35
C THR A 120 21.92 -0.26 -12.75
N ALA A 121 20.65 0.13 -12.97
CA ALA A 121 20.19 0.69 -14.24
C ALA A 121 20.98 1.96 -14.63
N MET A 122 21.34 2.80 -13.66
CA MET A 122 22.11 4.03 -13.90
C MET A 122 23.57 3.76 -14.22
N VAL A 123 24.18 2.73 -13.64
CA VAL A 123 25.61 2.44 -13.73
C VAL A 123 25.95 1.59 -14.97
N LEU A 124 25.06 0.71 -15.40
CA LEU A 124 25.33 -0.26 -16.48
C LEU A 124 25.66 0.34 -17.85
N PRO A 125 25.02 1.46 -18.33
CA PRO A 125 25.38 2.01 -19.63
C PRO A 125 26.83 2.52 -19.66
N LEU A 126 27.70 1.96 -20.52
CA LEU A 126 29.12 2.29 -20.66
C LEU A 126 29.41 2.94 -22.01
N GLY A 127 30.36 3.89 -22.02
CA GLY A 127 30.88 4.51 -23.23
C GLY A 127 30.15 5.80 -23.64
N GLU A 128 30.78 6.57 -24.50
CA GLU A 128 30.26 7.84 -24.99
C GLU A 128 29.06 7.68 -25.90
N ASP A 129 29.00 6.57 -26.66
CA ASP A 129 27.91 6.23 -27.58
C ASP A 129 26.79 5.44 -26.89
N ALA A 130 26.97 5.05 -25.63
CA ALA A 130 25.98 4.27 -24.87
C ALA A 130 24.94 5.16 -24.17
N ARG A 131 24.41 6.13 -24.90
CA ARG A 131 23.27 6.90 -24.40
C ARG A 131 22.06 5.98 -24.32
N PRO A 132 21.49 5.74 -23.12
CA PRO A 132 20.41 4.77 -22.93
C PRO A 132 19.07 5.24 -23.53
N GLY A 133 19.11 6.13 -24.50
CA GLY A 133 17.96 6.66 -25.21
C GLY A 133 17.85 8.18 -25.11
N PRO A 134 16.92 8.78 -25.83
CA PRO A 134 16.78 10.24 -25.91
C PRO A 134 16.32 10.89 -24.60
N ALA A 135 15.65 10.15 -23.70
CA ALA A 135 15.22 10.63 -22.40
C ALA A 135 16.36 10.72 -21.38
N ALA A 136 17.45 9.98 -21.59
CA ALA A 136 18.55 9.82 -20.64
C ALA A 136 19.08 11.14 -20.08
N VAL A 137 19.41 11.13 -18.80
CA VAL A 137 19.94 12.29 -18.07
C VAL A 137 21.45 12.23 -18.05
N ARG A 138 22.09 13.31 -18.45
CA ARG A 138 23.54 13.46 -18.37
C ARG A 138 23.94 13.67 -16.91
N ILE A 139 24.70 12.73 -16.34
CA ILE A 139 25.26 12.82 -14.98
C ILE A 139 26.66 13.48 -15.04
N THR A 140 27.48 13.02 -15.97
CA THR A 140 28.78 13.61 -16.30
C THR A 140 28.95 13.64 -17.82
N ASP A 141 30.09 14.15 -18.31
CA ASP A 141 30.37 14.22 -19.76
C ASP A 141 30.31 12.85 -20.45
N HIS A 142 30.68 11.79 -19.72
CA HIS A 142 30.77 10.41 -20.23
C HIS A 142 29.78 9.46 -19.54
N TRP A 143 28.77 10.00 -18.83
CA TRP A 143 27.82 9.17 -18.11
C TRP A 143 26.39 9.68 -18.27
N TYR A 144 25.57 8.90 -18.93
CA TYR A 144 24.13 9.12 -19.08
C TYR A 144 23.37 8.03 -18.33
N ALA A 145 22.40 8.42 -17.53
CA ALA A 145 21.56 7.50 -16.76
C ALA A 145 20.12 7.48 -17.32
N PRO A 146 19.48 6.31 -17.42
CA PRO A 146 18.08 6.20 -17.79
C PRO A 146 17.19 6.84 -16.74
N VAL A 147 16.14 7.52 -17.17
CA VAL A 147 15.17 8.19 -16.28
C VAL A 147 14.46 7.18 -15.38
N GLY A 148 14.07 6.03 -15.94
CA GLY A 148 13.45 4.96 -15.15
C GLY A 148 14.36 4.46 -14.02
N GLY A 149 15.67 4.38 -14.27
CA GLY A 149 16.65 4.03 -13.23
C GLY A 149 16.74 5.08 -12.13
N ILE A 150 16.78 6.37 -12.49
CA ILE A 150 16.83 7.48 -11.53
C ILE A 150 15.56 7.49 -10.65
N VAL A 151 14.39 7.38 -11.27
CA VAL A 151 13.11 7.38 -10.54
C VAL A 151 13.00 6.14 -9.65
N MET A 152 13.44 4.96 -10.14
CA MET A 152 13.46 3.71 -9.35
C MET A 152 14.38 3.84 -8.13
N ALA A 153 15.59 4.36 -8.31
CA ALA A 153 16.51 4.60 -7.20
C ALA A 153 15.93 5.62 -6.20
N GLY A 154 15.31 6.69 -6.69
CA GLY A 154 14.66 7.70 -5.86
C GLY A 154 13.50 7.11 -5.04
N CYS A 155 12.61 6.34 -5.65
CA CYS A 155 11.51 5.66 -4.96
C CYS A 155 12.02 4.62 -3.95
N GLY A 156 13.05 3.85 -4.33
CA GLY A 156 13.68 2.86 -3.45
C GLY A 156 14.36 3.51 -2.24
N LEU A 157 15.08 4.61 -2.45
CA LEU A 157 15.70 5.37 -1.36
C LEU A 157 14.64 5.97 -0.43
N TYR A 158 13.59 6.55 -0.99
CA TYR A 158 12.48 7.11 -0.22
C TYR A 158 11.81 6.03 0.66
N ALA A 159 11.53 4.85 0.08
CA ALA A 159 10.98 3.73 0.83
C ALA A 159 11.94 3.22 1.92
N LEU A 160 13.21 3.05 1.58
CA LEU A 160 14.24 2.55 2.50
C LEU A 160 14.45 3.50 3.69
N MET A 161 14.40 4.82 3.47
CA MET A 161 14.51 5.82 4.53
C MET A 161 13.30 5.78 5.49
N GLY A 162 12.16 5.26 5.06
CA GLY A 162 11.01 5.06 5.93
C GLY A 162 11.34 4.19 7.13
N PHE A 163 12.14 3.12 6.96
CA PHE A 163 12.45 2.17 8.02
C PHE A 163 13.24 2.77 9.20
N PRO A 164 14.40 3.45 9.03
CA PRO A 164 15.07 4.09 10.16
C PRO A 164 14.27 5.28 10.73
N LEU A 165 13.46 5.96 9.92
CA LEU A 165 12.58 7.01 10.42
C LEU A 165 11.44 6.44 11.25
N ASP A 166 11.03 5.21 10.97
CA ASP A 166 10.03 4.48 11.75
C ASP A 166 10.54 4.14 13.15
N ASP A 167 11.79 3.69 13.28
CA ASP A 167 12.43 3.51 14.59
C ASP A 167 12.47 4.83 15.39
N VAL A 168 12.81 5.94 14.74
CA VAL A 168 12.77 7.28 15.38
C VAL A 168 11.35 7.67 15.75
N TRP A 169 10.38 7.37 14.89
CA TRP A 169 8.96 7.64 15.13
C TRP A 169 8.46 6.90 16.38
N HIS A 170 8.74 5.60 16.47
CA HIS A 170 8.33 4.76 17.59
C HIS A 170 8.97 5.21 18.91
N ARG A 171 10.23 5.65 18.90
CA ARG A 171 10.89 6.23 20.10
C ARG A 171 10.26 7.51 20.59
N ILE A 172 9.72 8.32 19.71
CA ILE A 172 9.13 9.63 20.07
C ILE A 172 7.65 9.44 20.42
N PHE A 173 6.90 8.76 19.57
CA PHE A 173 5.43 8.72 19.63
C PHE A 173 4.87 7.43 20.22
N GLY A 174 5.73 6.46 20.57
CA GLY A 174 5.32 5.10 20.88
C GLY A 174 4.96 4.30 19.63
N GLN A 175 4.80 3.00 19.76
CA GLN A 175 4.45 2.14 18.64
C GLN A 175 3.00 2.38 18.21
N ASP A 176 2.80 2.77 16.98
CA ASP A 176 1.48 2.86 16.36
C ASP A 176 1.23 1.65 15.47
N VAL A 177 0.39 0.75 15.93
CA VAL A 177 -0.03 -0.45 15.19
C VAL A 177 -1.03 -0.07 14.10
N THR A 178 -0.66 0.88 13.23
CA THR A 178 -1.48 1.29 12.09
C THR A 178 -0.63 1.40 10.83
N LEU A 179 -1.22 1.00 9.71
CA LEU A 179 -0.65 1.23 8.38
C LEU A 179 -0.44 2.73 8.08
N TRP A 180 -1.26 3.58 8.69
CA TRP A 180 -1.32 5.01 8.38
C TRP A 180 -0.32 5.85 9.18
N GLY A 181 0.64 5.21 9.84
CA GLY A 181 1.84 5.86 10.33
C GLY A 181 2.57 6.58 9.19
N PRO A 182 3.03 7.83 9.36
CA PRO A 182 3.66 8.59 8.28
C PRO A 182 4.87 7.87 7.65
N THR A 183 5.65 7.17 8.45
CA THR A 183 6.83 6.40 8.04
C THR A 183 6.45 5.13 7.27
N HIS A 184 5.37 4.45 7.67
CA HIS A 184 4.80 3.34 6.92
C HIS A 184 4.31 3.79 5.54
N LEU A 185 3.65 4.96 5.44
CA LEU A 185 3.23 5.54 4.16
C LEU A 185 4.42 5.83 3.23
N MET A 186 5.61 6.18 3.79
CA MET A 186 6.84 6.32 2.99
C MET A 186 7.27 4.99 2.39
N MET A 187 7.35 3.94 3.20
CA MET A 187 7.76 2.61 2.75
C MET A 187 6.83 2.08 1.64
N ILE A 188 5.54 2.12 1.88
CA ILE A 188 4.52 1.64 0.94
C ILE A 188 4.47 2.48 -0.32
N GLY A 189 4.43 3.81 -0.18
CA GLY A 189 4.37 4.74 -1.31
C GLY A 189 5.59 4.61 -2.22
N GLY A 190 6.79 4.57 -1.65
CA GLY A 190 8.03 4.40 -2.41
C GLY A 190 8.10 3.05 -3.12
N ALA A 191 7.79 1.94 -2.43
CA ALA A 191 7.75 0.61 -3.02
C ALA A 191 6.67 0.52 -4.12
N GLY A 192 5.44 0.96 -3.84
CA GLY A 192 4.33 0.90 -4.79
C GLY A 192 4.60 1.70 -6.07
N PHE A 193 5.04 2.95 -5.94
CA PHE A 193 5.31 3.81 -7.10
C PHE A 193 6.59 3.47 -7.85
N SER A 194 7.53 2.72 -7.27
CA SER A 194 8.71 2.20 -7.98
C SER A 194 8.34 1.28 -9.15
N THR A 195 7.14 0.69 -9.13
CA THR A 195 6.61 -0.12 -10.25
C THR A 195 6.38 0.71 -11.51
N LEU A 196 6.00 1.99 -11.39
CA LEU A 196 5.95 2.92 -12.53
C LEU A 196 7.34 3.22 -13.09
N ALA A 197 8.35 3.31 -12.24
CA ALA A 197 9.73 3.50 -12.68
C ALA A 197 10.24 2.31 -13.49
N ALA A 198 9.84 1.08 -13.13
CA ALA A 198 10.13 -0.10 -13.95
C ALA A 198 9.46 -0.03 -15.32
N ALA A 199 8.21 0.44 -15.41
CA ALA A 199 7.53 0.68 -16.69
C ALA A 199 8.25 1.76 -17.52
N TYR A 200 8.75 2.83 -16.89
CA TYR A 200 9.56 3.86 -17.56
C TYR A 200 10.84 3.26 -18.15
N LEU A 201 11.56 2.47 -17.35
CA LEU A 201 12.80 1.83 -17.78
C LEU A 201 12.58 0.88 -18.98
N GLU A 202 11.49 0.12 -18.96
CA GLU A 202 11.09 -0.76 -20.08
C GLU A 202 10.81 0.04 -21.35
N VAL A 203 10.09 1.16 -21.25
CA VAL A 203 9.79 2.03 -22.40
C VAL A 203 11.06 2.69 -22.94
N GLU A 204 11.97 3.17 -22.08
CA GLU A 204 13.27 3.71 -22.50
C GLU A 204 14.07 2.66 -23.25
N GLY A 205 14.13 1.42 -22.74
CA GLY A 205 14.82 0.32 -23.40
C GLY A 205 14.26 -0.01 -24.78
N LYS A 206 12.94 -0.01 -24.91
CA LYS A 206 12.27 -0.24 -26.21
C LYS A 206 12.59 0.89 -27.21
N ARG A 207 12.55 2.14 -26.78
CA ARG A 207 12.85 3.30 -27.62
C ARG A 207 14.32 3.37 -28.01
N ALA A 208 15.24 3.02 -27.10
CA ALA A 208 16.67 2.95 -27.38
C ALA A 208 17.02 1.88 -28.42
N ALA A 209 16.31 0.74 -28.44
CA ALA A 209 16.50 -0.31 -29.44
C ALA A 209 15.94 0.06 -30.83
N GLY A 210 15.09 1.08 -30.94
CA GLY A 210 14.59 1.60 -32.21
C GLY A 210 13.91 0.54 -33.09
N ALA A 211 14.26 0.51 -34.39
CA ALA A 211 13.72 -0.49 -35.35
C ALA A 211 14.15 -1.92 -35.06
N ASP A 212 15.27 -2.12 -34.35
CA ASP A 212 15.78 -3.43 -33.93
C ASP A 212 15.12 -3.93 -32.65
N ALA A 213 14.15 -3.18 -32.09
CA ALA A 213 13.43 -3.62 -30.91
C ALA A 213 12.72 -4.96 -31.18
N PRO A 214 12.96 -5.98 -30.36
CA PRO A 214 12.27 -7.25 -30.53
C PRO A 214 10.75 -7.03 -30.48
N ARG A 215 10.03 -7.72 -31.36
CA ARG A 215 8.57 -7.73 -31.29
C ARG A 215 8.13 -8.22 -29.92
N ASP A 216 7.13 -7.56 -29.33
CA ASP A 216 6.62 -7.88 -28.01
C ASP A 216 6.16 -9.36 -27.96
N GLY A 217 7.02 -10.24 -27.44
CA GLY A 217 6.68 -11.62 -27.13
C GLY A 217 5.84 -11.75 -25.86
N ILE A 218 5.24 -12.90 -25.64
CA ILE A 218 4.37 -13.17 -24.48
C ILE A 218 5.08 -12.82 -23.16
N GLY A 219 6.36 -13.21 -23.00
CA GLY A 219 7.10 -12.95 -21.76
C GLY A 219 7.31 -11.47 -21.46
N LEU A 220 7.44 -10.64 -22.51
CA LEU A 220 7.61 -9.21 -22.35
C LEU A 220 6.30 -8.51 -21.94
N LYS A 221 5.22 -8.86 -22.62
CA LYS A 221 3.89 -8.36 -22.23
C LYS A 221 3.56 -8.75 -20.80
N PHE A 222 3.97 -9.94 -20.37
CA PHE A 222 3.79 -10.39 -18.99
C PHE A 222 4.47 -9.44 -17.99
N VAL A 223 5.73 -9.05 -18.22
CA VAL A 223 6.45 -8.09 -17.35
C VAL A 223 5.73 -6.73 -17.32
N GLN A 224 5.23 -6.27 -18.44
CA GLN A 224 4.47 -5.02 -18.53
C GLN A 224 3.14 -5.11 -17.77
N TYR A 225 2.39 -6.20 -17.89
CA TYR A 225 1.18 -6.44 -17.10
C TYR A 225 1.49 -6.53 -15.61
N LEU A 226 2.60 -7.18 -15.25
CA LEU A 226 3.07 -7.29 -13.87
C LEU A 226 3.39 -5.93 -13.26
N ALA A 227 3.93 -4.98 -14.03
CA ALA A 227 4.17 -3.63 -13.56
C ALA A 227 2.86 -2.94 -13.14
N PHE A 228 1.78 -3.07 -13.94
CA PHE A 228 0.48 -2.48 -13.58
C PHE A 228 -0.26 -3.26 -12.48
N ALA A 229 -0.09 -4.58 -12.41
CA ALA A 229 -0.51 -5.35 -11.23
C ALA A 229 0.21 -4.85 -9.97
N GLY A 230 1.50 -4.53 -10.08
CA GLY A 230 2.27 -3.94 -8.99
C GLY A 230 1.77 -2.55 -8.57
N VAL A 231 1.42 -1.67 -9.54
CA VAL A 231 0.76 -0.38 -9.22
C VAL A 231 -0.56 -0.63 -8.50
N LEU A 232 -1.38 -1.57 -8.99
CA LEU A 232 -2.67 -1.90 -8.38
C LEU A 232 -2.51 -2.41 -6.96
N ILE A 233 -1.58 -3.36 -6.73
CA ILE A 233 -1.27 -3.88 -5.39
C ILE A 233 -0.74 -2.76 -4.49
N GLY A 234 0.24 -1.97 -4.96
CA GLY A 234 0.84 -0.89 -4.18
C GLY A 234 -0.17 0.16 -3.72
N MET A 235 -1.20 0.43 -4.53
CA MET A 235 -2.30 1.29 -4.13
C MET A 235 -3.34 0.55 -3.27
N SER A 236 -3.51 -0.75 -3.48
CA SER A 236 -4.47 -1.58 -2.74
C SER A 236 -4.08 -1.79 -1.28
N VAL A 237 -2.79 -1.83 -0.97
CA VAL A 237 -2.33 -2.08 0.42
C VAL A 237 -2.72 -0.98 1.40
N TYR A 238 -3.11 0.20 0.93
CA TYR A 238 -3.61 1.27 1.82
C TYR A 238 -4.92 0.93 2.53
N GLN A 239 -5.63 -0.11 2.09
CA GLN A 239 -6.83 -0.63 2.76
C GLN A 239 -6.59 -1.88 3.62
N ILE A 240 -5.35 -2.30 3.83
CA ILE A 240 -5.02 -3.60 4.41
C ILE A 240 -5.63 -3.86 5.80
N GLU A 241 -5.88 -2.81 6.59
CA GLU A 241 -6.56 -2.96 7.88
C GLU A 241 -8.00 -3.48 7.71
N PHE A 242 -8.68 -3.13 6.59
CA PHE A 242 -9.96 -3.72 6.22
C PHE A 242 -9.80 -5.18 5.78
N ASP A 243 -8.70 -5.52 5.10
CA ASP A 243 -8.39 -6.88 4.63
C ASP A 243 -8.29 -7.87 5.82
N PHE A 244 -7.89 -7.40 7.01
CA PHE A 244 -7.79 -8.17 8.24
C PHE A 244 -9.00 -8.01 9.20
N GLY A 245 -9.93 -7.12 8.90
CA GLY A 245 -11.06 -6.82 9.78
C GLY A 245 -10.72 -6.00 11.03
N VAL A 246 -9.55 -5.35 11.06
CA VAL A 246 -9.08 -4.51 12.18
C VAL A 246 -9.01 -3.03 11.82
N ALA A 247 -9.79 -2.61 10.83
CA ALA A 247 -9.81 -1.23 10.36
C ALA A 247 -10.02 -0.24 11.51
N GLN A 248 -9.19 0.81 11.54
CA GLN A 248 -9.19 1.88 12.54
C GLN A 248 -9.85 3.17 12.02
N PHE A 249 -10.54 3.07 10.89
CA PHE A 249 -11.14 4.18 10.16
C PHE A 249 -12.59 3.89 9.82
N ARG A 250 -13.32 4.96 9.48
CA ARG A 250 -14.69 4.83 9.00
C ARG A 250 -14.73 4.00 7.71
N GLN A 251 -15.72 3.14 7.62
CA GLN A 251 -15.87 2.19 6.50
C GLN A 251 -15.96 2.85 5.12
N VAL A 252 -16.50 4.08 5.03
CA VAL A 252 -16.58 4.86 3.78
C VAL A 252 -15.21 5.12 3.13
N PHE A 253 -14.13 4.95 3.88
CA PHE A 253 -12.77 5.12 3.39
C PHE A 253 -12.34 3.98 2.46
N GLN A 254 -12.77 2.76 2.72
CA GLN A 254 -12.42 1.57 1.93
C GLN A 254 -12.88 1.66 0.46
N PRO A 255 -14.15 1.95 0.13
CA PRO A 255 -14.58 2.12 -1.26
C PRO A 255 -13.78 3.18 -2.02
N MET A 256 -13.43 4.29 -1.36
CA MET A 256 -12.63 5.35 -1.97
C MET A 256 -11.21 4.86 -2.32
N LEU A 257 -10.56 4.11 -1.42
CA LEU A 257 -9.22 3.54 -1.67
C LEU A 257 -9.25 2.54 -2.82
N ILE A 258 -10.25 1.65 -2.86
CA ILE A 258 -10.44 0.69 -3.95
C ILE A 258 -10.64 1.42 -5.27
N ALA A 259 -11.49 2.44 -5.31
CA ALA A 259 -11.77 3.20 -6.51
C ALA A 259 -10.53 3.95 -7.04
N ALA A 260 -9.75 4.54 -6.13
CA ALA A 260 -8.49 5.23 -6.47
C ALA A 260 -7.48 4.27 -7.12
N ALA A 261 -7.24 3.13 -6.49
CA ALA A 261 -6.30 2.11 -6.96
C ALA A 261 -6.72 1.55 -8.34
N ALA A 262 -7.98 1.15 -8.46
CA ALA A 262 -8.53 0.59 -9.68
C ALA A 262 -8.47 1.58 -10.85
N ALA A 263 -8.98 2.80 -10.66
CA ALA A 263 -9.05 3.77 -11.72
C ALA A 263 -7.64 4.18 -12.22
N LEU A 264 -6.68 4.38 -11.32
CA LEU A 264 -5.30 4.70 -11.71
C LEU A 264 -4.66 3.58 -12.51
N ALA A 265 -4.59 2.38 -11.92
CA ALA A 265 -3.80 1.28 -12.45
C ALA A 265 -4.43 0.65 -13.70
N LEU A 266 -5.73 0.36 -13.65
CA LEU A 266 -6.42 -0.37 -14.73
C LEU A 266 -6.61 0.49 -15.97
N VAL A 267 -6.89 1.79 -15.81
CA VAL A 267 -6.95 2.71 -16.95
C VAL A 267 -5.59 2.90 -17.59
N ALA A 268 -4.52 3.06 -16.79
CA ALA A 268 -3.17 3.16 -17.29
C ALA A 268 -2.76 1.92 -18.08
N ALA A 269 -3.02 0.72 -17.53
CA ALA A 269 -2.77 -0.54 -18.21
C ALA A 269 -3.53 -0.63 -19.56
N ARG A 270 -4.81 -0.28 -19.56
CA ARG A 270 -5.67 -0.36 -20.75
C ARG A 270 -5.23 0.60 -21.86
N VAL A 271 -4.86 1.83 -21.51
CA VAL A 271 -4.40 2.84 -22.48
C VAL A 271 -3.03 2.47 -23.04
N PHE A 272 -2.12 1.94 -22.22
CA PHE A 272 -0.76 1.58 -22.66
C PHE A 272 -0.69 0.26 -23.40
N LEU A 273 -1.28 -0.82 -22.85
CA LEU A 273 -1.07 -2.18 -23.33
C LEU A 273 -2.20 -2.71 -24.24
N GLY A 274 -3.30 -1.97 -24.30
CA GLY A 274 -4.40 -2.28 -25.21
C GLY A 274 -5.45 -3.24 -24.62
N ARG A 275 -6.13 -3.98 -25.48
CA ARG A 275 -7.28 -4.82 -25.13
C ARG A 275 -6.91 -5.92 -24.11
N GLY A 276 -7.74 -6.08 -23.07
CA GLY A 276 -7.60 -7.08 -22.03
C GLY A 276 -6.57 -6.72 -20.95
N ALA A 277 -5.88 -5.58 -21.06
CA ALA A 277 -4.79 -5.22 -20.16
C ALA A 277 -5.27 -4.93 -18.73
N ALA A 278 -6.43 -4.32 -18.56
CA ALA A 278 -7.00 -4.09 -17.25
C ALA A 278 -7.34 -5.40 -16.54
N LEU A 279 -7.97 -6.35 -17.26
CA LEU A 279 -8.27 -7.68 -16.71
C LEU A 279 -7.00 -8.47 -16.37
N MET A 280 -5.98 -8.43 -17.25
CA MET A 280 -4.72 -9.14 -16.99
C MET A 280 -4.00 -8.56 -15.77
N ALA A 281 -3.98 -7.24 -15.60
CA ALA A 281 -3.40 -6.60 -14.41
C ALA A 281 -4.14 -7.02 -13.13
N ALA A 282 -5.47 -7.05 -13.13
CA ALA A 282 -6.27 -7.51 -12.00
C ALA A 282 -6.02 -9.00 -11.69
N LEU A 283 -6.00 -9.89 -12.71
CA LEU A 283 -5.74 -11.31 -12.52
C LEU A 283 -4.33 -11.58 -11.97
N LEU A 284 -3.32 -10.84 -12.43
CA LEU A 284 -1.96 -10.95 -11.88
C LEU A 284 -1.88 -10.42 -10.45
N ALA A 285 -2.60 -9.36 -10.14
CA ALA A 285 -2.69 -8.85 -8.77
C ALA A 285 -3.34 -9.89 -7.84
N ILE A 286 -4.44 -10.51 -8.26
CA ILE A 286 -5.08 -11.62 -7.54
C ILE A 286 -4.11 -12.77 -7.33
N GLY A 287 -3.39 -13.18 -8.39
CA GLY A 287 -2.42 -14.28 -8.30
C GLY A 287 -1.32 -14.01 -7.29
N LEU A 288 -0.71 -12.81 -7.34
CA LEU A 288 0.35 -12.42 -6.40
C LEU A 288 -0.15 -12.30 -4.96
N ARG A 289 -1.27 -11.58 -4.75
CA ARG A 289 -1.88 -11.44 -3.43
C ARG A 289 -2.32 -12.80 -2.87
N GLY A 290 -2.91 -13.65 -3.72
CA GLY A 290 -3.32 -14.99 -3.34
C GLY A 290 -2.15 -15.90 -2.94
N ILE A 291 -1.03 -15.85 -3.66
CA ILE A 291 0.19 -16.58 -3.28
C ILE A 291 0.72 -16.09 -1.93
N VAL A 292 0.78 -14.78 -1.73
CA VAL A 292 1.26 -14.20 -0.46
C VAL A 292 0.31 -14.56 0.68
N ALA A 293 -1.00 -14.43 0.50
CA ALA A 293 -2.00 -14.80 1.50
C ALA A 293 -1.90 -16.30 1.87
N PHE A 294 -1.70 -17.16 0.85
CA PHE A 294 -1.48 -18.58 1.08
C PHE A 294 -0.21 -18.87 1.87
N LEU A 295 0.88 -18.16 1.60
CA LEU A 295 2.11 -18.33 2.37
C LEU A 295 1.94 -17.84 3.82
N VAL A 296 1.39 -16.65 4.00
CA VAL A 296 1.25 -16.02 5.32
C VAL A 296 0.31 -16.82 6.23
N THR A 297 -0.86 -17.21 5.72
CA THR A 297 -1.89 -17.82 6.59
C THR A 297 -1.72 -19.32 6.78
N PRO A 298 -1.79 -20.21 5.76
CA PRO A 298 -1.69 -21.64 6.03
C PRO A 298 -0.26 -22.16 6.21
N VAL A 299 0.78 -21.45 5.69
CA VAL A 299 2.16 -21.92 5.82
C VAL A 299 2.85 -21.37 7.07
N PHE A 300 2.67 -20.07 7.35
CA PHE A 300 3.27 -19.41 8.52
C PHE A 300 2.30 -19.24 9.69
N ASP A 301 1.11 -19.81 9.59
CA ASP A 301 0.06 -19.86 10.63
C ASP A 301 -0.30 -18.51 11.25
N ALA A 302 -0.29 -17.46 10.42
CA ALA A 302 -0.62 -16.10 10.82
C ALA A 302 -2.08 -15.74 10.47
N PRO A 303 -2.64 -14.64 11.00
CA PRO A 303 -4.00 -14.20 10.69
C PRO A 303 -4.33 -14.16 9.22
N ALA A 304 -5.54 -14.59 8.87
CA ALA A 304 -6.00 -14.57 7.48
C ALA A 304 -6.24 -13.13 7.01
N ASN A 305 -5.84 -12.84 5.77
CA ASN A 305 -6.14 -11.59 5.11
C ASN A 305 -6.92 -11.83 3.82
N TRP A 306 -7.94 -11.04 3.62
CA TRP A 306 -8.68 -10.96 2.37
C TRP A 306 -8.14 -9.80 1.54
N PHE A 307 -8.54 -9.67 0.29
CA PHE A 307 -8.11 -8.56 -0.56
C PHE A 307 -9.13 -8.32 -1.68
N ALA A 308 -9.25 -7.07 -2.12
CA ALA A 308 -10.11 -6.69 -3.23
C ALA A 308 -9.67 -7.35 -4.54
N LEU A 309 -10.61 -7.87 -5.31
CA LEU A 309 -10.33 -8.58 -6.57
C LEU A 309 -10.08 -7.63 -7.74
N TYR A 310 -10.72 -6.47 -7.73
CA TYR A 310 -10.67 -5.50 -8.82
C TYR A 310 -11.19 -6.02 -10.18
N LEU A 311 -11.84 -7.19 -10.21
CA LEU A 311 -12.37 -7.77 -11.44
C LEU A 311 -13.55 -6.97 -11.99
N GLY A 312 -14.48 -6.55 -11.12
CA GLY A 312 -15.58 -5.67 -11.50
C GLY A 312 -15.11 -4.36 -12.12
N PRO A 313 -14.26 -3.59 -11.44
CA PRO A 313 -13.59 -2.41 -12.00
C PRO A 313 -12.87 -2.67 -13.33
N ALA A 314 -12.13 -3.78 -13.46
CA ALA A 314 -11.42 -4.13 -14.69
C ALA A 314 -12.36 -4.39 -15.87
N VAL A 315 -13.45 -5.12 -15.64
CA VAL A 315 -14.51 -5.35 -16.65
C VAL A 315 -15.11 -4.02 -17.09
N VAL A 316 -15.42 -3.12 -16.17
CA VAL A 316 -15.98 -1.78 -16.49
C VAL A 316 -15.02 -0.99 -17.39
N VAL A 317 -13.72 -0.96 -17.07
CA VAL A 317 -12.69 -0.30 -17.89
C VAL A 317 -12.62 -0.91 -19.29
N GLU A 318 -12.61 -2.24 -19.41
CA GLU A 318 -12.54 -2.92 -20.73
C GLU A 318 -13.80 -2.69 -21.57
N LEU A 319 -15.00 -2.74 -20.98
CA LEU A 319 -16.26 -2.48 -21.69
C LEU A 319 -16.33 -1.04 -22.19
N LEU A 320 -15.99 -0.05 -21.37
CA LEU A 320 -15.94 1.34 -21.79
C LEU A 320 -14.89 1.59 -22.89
N ALA A 321 -13.81 0.82 -22.90
CA ALA A 321 -12.79 0.90 -23.92
C ALA A 321 -13.21 0.30 -25.29
N LEU A 322 -14.35 -0.37 -25.37
CA LEU A 322 -14.95 -0.77 -26.66
C LEU A 322 -15.65 0.40 -27.36
N THR A 323 -15.90 1.49 -26.64
CA THR A 323 -16.53 2.69 -27.18
C THR A 323 -15.50 3.62 -27.87
N PRO A 324 -15.93 4.56 -28.70
CA PRO A 324 -15.05 5.55 -29.31
C PRO A 324 -14.29 6.46 -28.30
N LEU A 325 -14.69 6.47 -27.03
CA LEU A 325 -14.05 7.25 -25.97
C LEU A 325 -12.56 6.94 -25.85
N ILE A 326 -12.13 5.69 -26.09
CA ILE A 326 -10.71 5.30 -26.03
C ILE A 326 -9.80 6.14 -26.94
N LYS A 327 -10.36 6.73 -28.00
CA LYS A 327 -9.63 7.66 -28.89
C LYS A 327 -9.34 9.03 -28.25
N ARG A 328 -9.93 9.32 -27.09
CA ARG A 328 -9.70 10.51 -26.27
C ARG A 328 -9.28 10.09 -24.87
N PRO A 329 -8.02 9.66 -24.68
CA PRO A 329 -7.60 8.89 -23.49
C PRO A 329 -7.92 9.57 -22.15
N VAL A 330 -7.72 10.87 -22.01
CA VAL A 330 -8.02 11.57 -20.74
C VAL A 330 -9.52 11.57 -20.44
N ILE A 331 -10.37 11.82 -21.47
CA ILE A 331 -11.84 11.76 -21.30
C ILE A 331 -12.25 10.31 -21.02
N PHE A 332 -11.69 9.34 -21.73
CA PHE A 332 -11.89 7.93 -21.47
C PHE A 332 -11.52 7.59 -20.02
N GLY A 333 -10.37 8.05 -19.54
CA GLY A 333 -9.92 7.81 -18.17
C GLY A 333 -10.88 8.38 -17.13
N ALA A 334 -11.37 9.59 -17.33
CA ALA A 334 -12.35 10.22 -16.44
C ALA A 334 -13.69 9.45 -16.42
N VAL A 335 -14.21 9.05 -17.61
CA VAL A 335 -15.45 8.27 -17.73
C VAL A 335 -15.28 6.85 -17.18
N ALA A 336 -14.13 6.22 -17.43
CA ALA A 336 -13.80 4.91 -16.86
C ALA A 336 -13.68 5.00 -15.33
N GLY A 337 -13.08 6.08 -14.81
CA GLY A 337 -13.05 6.35 -13.38
C GLY A 337 -14.45 6.51 -12.78
N LEU A 338 -15.35 7.23 -13.45
CA LEU A 338 -16.76 7.30 -13.04
C LEU A 338 -17.41 5.89 -12.99
N GLY A 339 -17.20 5.09 -14.03
CA GLY A 339 -17.70 3.71 -14.08
C GLY A 339 -17.11 2.83 -12.97
N VAL A 340 -15.81 2.96 -12.69
CA VAL A 340 -15.13 2.28 -11.58
C VAL A 340 -15.69 2.72 -10.24
N GLY A 341 -15.83 4.05 -10.00
CA GLY A 341 -16.35 4.61 -8.76
C GLY A 341 -17.84 4.36 -8.52
N THR A 342 -18.56 3.78 -9.48
CA THR A 342 -19.99 3.45 -9.37
C THR A 342 -20.23 1.96 -9.58
N VAL A 343 -20.38 1.52 -10.82
CA VAL A 343 -20.67 0.11 -11.19
C VAL A 343 -19.52 -0.81 -10.75
N GLY A 344 -18.28 -0.37 -10.90
CA GLY A 344 -17.10 -1.14 -10.48
C GLY A 344 -17.12 -1.42 -8.97
N LEU A 345 -17.41 -0.41 -8.15
CA LEU A 345 -17.54 -0.57 -6.70
C LEU A 345 -18.74 -1.45 -6.31
N TRP A 346 -19.86 -1.31 -7.02
CA TRP A 346 -21.00 -2.17 -6.77
C TRP A 346 -20.68 -3.65 -7.05
N LEU A 347 -19.96 -3.94 -8.14
CA LEU A 347 -19.49 -5.31 -8.43
C LEU A 347 -18.47 -5.80 -7.38
N GLU A 348 -17.59 -4.93 -6.90
CA GLU A 348 -16.61 -5.27 -5.86
C GLU A 348 -17.28 -5.52 -4.51
N SER A 349 -18.39 -4.81 -4.18
CA SER A 349 -19.12 -5.04 -2.95
C SER A 349 -19.68 -6.46 -2.83
N LEU A 350 -20.01 -7.12 -3.95
CA LEU A 350 -20.45 -8.53 -3.93
C LEU A 350 -19.37 -9.47 -3.38
N TRP A 351 -18.10 -9.15 -3.64
CA TRP A 351 -16.98 -9.89 -3.08
C TRP A 351 -16.71 -9.49 -1.63
N ILE A 352 -16.72 -8.19 -1.33
CA ILE A 352 -16.55 -7.66 0.02
C ILE A 352 -17.58 -8.28 0.97
N ASP A 353 -18.86 -8.28 0.57
CA ASP A 353 -19.96 -8.80 1.36
C ASP A 353 -19.88 -10.34 1.58
N ALA A 354 -19.19 -11.04 0.68
CA ALA A 354 -19.05 -12.49 0.76
C ALA A 354 -17.90 -12.96 1.66
N VAL A 355 -16.81 -12.18 1.80
CA VAL A 355 -15.58 -12.69 2.43
C VAL A 355 -14.96 -11.79 3.49
N TYR A 356 -15.25 -10.48 3.48
CA TYR A 356 -14.67 -9.57 4.47
C TYR A 356 -15.41 -9.66 5.79
N ALA A 357 -14.71 -9.38 6.86
CA ALA A 357 -15.33 -9.32 8.19
C ALA A 357 -16.45 -8.28 8.29
N TYR A 358 -16.34 -7.18 7.53
CA TYR A 358 -17.32 -6.11 7.52
C TYR A 358 -17.84 -5.86 6.11
N SER A 359 -19.08 -6.27 5.84
CA SER A 359 -19.82 -5.98 4.61
C SER A 359 -20.16 -4.49 4.50
N TRP A 360 -20.47 -4.03 3.28
CA TRP A 360 -20.87 -2.63 3.06
C TRP A 360 -22.39 -2.46 3.20
N PRO A 361 -22.89 -1.90 4.31
CA PRO A 361 -24.32 -1.67 4.46
C PRO A 361 -24.81 -0.61 3.47
N THR A 362 -26.09 -0.65 3.14
CA THR A 362 -26.69 0.30 2.19
C THR A 362 -26.56 1.76 2.63
N SER A 363 -26.43 1.99 3.93
CA SER A 363 -26.28 3.33 4.55
C SER A 363 -24.99 4.05 4.14
N ILE A 364 -23.89 3.33 3.81
CA ILE A 364 -22.63 4.00 3.45
C ILE A 364 -22.61 4.57 2.04
N TRP A 365 -23.43 4.03 1.11
CA TRP A 365 -23.32 4.32 -0.31
C TRP A 365 -23.36 5.80 -0.68
N PRO A 366 -24.25 6.64 -0.12
CA PRO A 366 -24.28 8.07 -0.47
C PRO A 366 -22.94 8.77 -0.18
N GLU A 367 -22.37 8.56 1.00
CA GLU A 367 -21.08 9.18 1.39
C GLU A 367 -19.91 8.50 0.68
N ALA A 368 -19.91 7.18 0.56
CA ALA A 368 -18.89 6.42 -0.16
C ALA A 368 -18.78 6.87 -1.63
N LEU A 369 -19.90 7.04 -2.32
CA LEU A 369 -19.92 7.54 -3.70
C LEU A 369 -19.47 9.01 -3.78
N ALA A 370 -19.87 9.86 -2.82
CA ALA A 370 -19.44 11.25 -2.77
C ALA A 370 -17.91 11.38 -2.62
N MET A 371 -17.25 10.42 -1.95
CA MET A 371 -15.80 10.35 -1.81
C MET A 371 -15.14 9.64 -3.01
N ALA A 372 -15.64 8.46 -3.36
CA ALA A 372 -14.99 7.60 -4.34
C ALA A 372 -15.10 8.12 -5.78
N VAL A 373 -16.24 8.68 -6.18
CA VAL A 373 -16.47 9.10 -7.57
C VAL A 373 -15.53 10.23 -8.01
N PRO A 374 -15.39 11.36 -7.28
CA PRO A 374 -14.45 12.40 -7.66
C PRO A 374 -13.00 11.91 -7.71
N VAL A 375 -12.62 11.10 -6.73
CA VAL A 375 -11.27 10.51 -6.67
C VAL A 375 -11.04 9.58 -7.86
N ALA A 376 -11.98 8.68 -8.17
CA ALA A 376 -11.85 7.74 -9.29
C ALA A 376 -11.82 8.44 -10.66
N VAL A 377 -12.62 9.48 -10.86
CA VAL A 377 -12.61 10.30 -12.09
C VAL A 377 -11.24 10.93 -12.31
N LEU A 378 -10.67 11.52 -11.28
CA LEU A 378 -9.38 12.19 -11.35
C LEU A 378 -8.21 11.20 -11.47
N THR A 379 -8.21 10.13 -10.67
CA THR A 379 -7.18 9.07 -10.76
C THR A 379 -7.26 8.32 -12.08
N GLY A 380 -8.45 8.11 -12.65
CA GLY A 380 -8.64 7.55 -13.98
C GLY A 380 -8.08 8.45 -15.08
N ALA A 381 -8.29 9.77 -14.99
CA ALA A 381 -7.67 10.72 -15.92
C ALA A 381 -6.13 10.72 -15.79
N CYS A 382 -5.60 10.67 -14.56
CA CYS A 382 -4.15 10.54 -14.32
C CYS A 382 -3.61 9.20 -14.85
N GLY A 383 -4.33 8.09 -14.65
CA GLY A 383 -3.99 6.78 -15.21
C GLY A 383 -3.92 6.81 -16.74
N ALA A 384 -4.88 7.48 -17.38
CA ALA A 384 -4.84 7.67 -18.83
C ALA A 384 -3.60 8.48 -19.27
N MET A 385 -3.22 9.54 -18.55
CA MET A 385 -1.99 10.29 -18.85
C MET A 385 -0.73 9.44 -18.72
N ILE A 386 -0.64 8.60 -17.68
CA ILE A 386 0.46 7.64 -17.53
C ILE A 386 0.50 6.70 -18.75
N GLY A 387 -0.64 6.12 -19.13
CA GLY A 387 -0.74 5.26 -20.31
C GLY A 387 -0.33 5.98 -21.60
N MET A 388 -0.70 7.25 -21.78
CA MET A 388 -0.32 8.07 -22.93
C MET A 388 1.20 8.28 -23.00
N VAL A 389 1.85 8.65 -21.88
CA VAL A 389 3.31 8.82 -21.81
C VAL A 389 4.03 7.55 -22.23
N LEU A 390 3.60 6.42 -21.69
CA LEU A 390 4.21 5.12 -21.98
C LEU A 390 3.99 4.69 -23.43
N SER A 391 2.84 5.05 -24.03
CA SER A 391 2.50 4.77 -25.44
C SER A 391 3.13 5.75 -26.42
N GLY A 392 3.77 6.83 -25.97
CA GLY A 392 4.27 7.91 -26.83
C GLY A 392 3.17 8.80 -27.42
N GLN A 393 2.02 8.88 -26.78
CA GLN A 393 0.94 9.81 -27.16
C GLN A 393 1.17 11.17 -26.51
N TRP A 394 0.85 12.25 -27.25
CA TRP A 394 1.01 13.61 -26.74
C TRP A 394 0.15 13.86 -25.49
N LEU A 395 0.80 14.33 -24.43
CA LEU A 395 0.10 14.79 -23.23
C LEU A 395 -0.67 16.10 -23.47
N PRO A 396 -1.77 16.33 -22.73
CA PRO A 396 -2.35 17.67 -22.66
C PRO A 396 -1.30 18.65 -22.15
N GLY A 397 -1.46 19.94 -22.48
CA GLY A 397 -0.47 20.97 -22.13
C GLY A 397 -0.08 20.90 -20.65
N ARG A 398 1.17 21.23 -20.32
CA ARG A 398 1.76 21.07 -18.97
C ARG A 398 0.88 21.64 -17.84
N ALA A 399 0.22 22.78 -18.07
CA ALA A 399 -0.67 23.39 -17.09
C ALA A 399 -1.89 22.50 -16.78
N ILE A 400 -2.46 21.86 -17.81
CA ILE A 400 -3.60 20.95 -17.66
C ILE A 400 -3.17 19.68 -16.90
N GLY A 401 -2.03 19.09 -17.29
CA GLY A 401 -1.49 17.91 -16.61
C GLY A 401 -1.17 18.17 -15.14
N ALA A 402 -0.47 19.26 -14.84
CA ALA A 402 -0.16 19.66 -13.48
C ALA A 402 -1.43 19.98 -12.66
N GLY A 403 -2.41 20.64 -13.28
CA GLY A 403 -3.70 20.92 -12.67
C GLY A 403 -4.48 19.65 -12.31
N LEU A 404 -4.49 18.65 -13.20
CA LEU A 404 -5.13 17.35 -12.92
C LEU A 404 -4.46 16.61 -11.76
N VAL A 405 -3.11 16.57 -11.74
CA VAL A 405 -2.38 15.96 -10.63
C VAL A 405 -2.67 16.69 -9.31
N ALA A 406 -2.64 18.02 -9.30
CA ALA A 406 -2.92 18.81 -8.11
C ALA A 406 -4.37 18.59 -7.61
N LEU A 407 -5.35 18.59 -8.50
CA LEU A 407 -6.74 18.30 -8.16
C LEU A 407 -6.91 16.87 -7.63
N THR A 408 -6.18 15.90 -8.18
CA THR A 408 -6.19 14.51 -7.70
C THR A 408 -5.67 14.42 -6.27
N VAL A 409 -4.52 15.06 -5.99
CA VAL A 409 -3.94 15.12 -4.63
C VAL A 409 -4.91 15.79 -3.65
N LEU A 410 -5.54 16.90 -4.05
CA LEU A 410 -6.53 17.60 -3.21
C LEU A 410 -7.79 16.75 -2.98
N ALA A 411 -8.28 16.05 -4.01
CA ALA A 411 -9.45 15.18 -3.88
C ALA A 411 -9.18 13.98 -2.96
N ILE A 412 -8.02 13.32 -3.14
CA ILE A 412 -7.59 12.22 -2.25
C ILE A 412 -7.41 12.74 -0.82
N GLY A 413 -6.70 13.86 -0.65
CA GLY A 413 -6.49 14.46 0.67
C GLY A 413 -7.79 14.86 1.38
N GLY A 414 -8.74 15.46 0.64
CA GLY A 414 -10.05 15.81 1.18
C GLY A 414 -10.89 14.59 1.55
N ALA A 415 -10.88 13.55 0.70
CA ALA A 415 -11.56 12.29 0.98
C ALA A 415 -10.93 11.57 2.18
N ALA A 416 -9.58 11.52 2.26
CA ALA A 416 -8.88 10.96 3.41
C ALA A 416 -9.22 11.71 4.70
N ALA A 417 -9.17 13.04 4.68
CA ALA A 417 -9.54 13.86 5.83
C ALA A 417 -10.98 13.62 6.30
N ASN A 418 -11.93 13.36 5.37
CA ASN A 418 -13.28 12.99 5.72
C ASN A 418 -13.36 11.58 6.31
N GLY A 419 -12.67 10.59 5.73
CA GLY A 419 -12.65 9.20 6.20
C GLY A 419 -12.02 9.02 7.58
N LEU A 420 -11.03 9.87 7.91
CA LEU A 420 -10.37 9.91 9.22
C LEU A 420 -11.18 10.66 10.30
N ARG A 421 -12.25 11.34 9.91
CA ARG A 421 -13.07 12.13 10.82
C ARG A 421 -14.20 11.29 11.37
N TYR A 422 -14.24 11.09 12.66
CA TYR A 422 -15.27 10.35 13.38
C TYR A 422 -15.72 11.10 14.62
N ASP A 423 -16.90 10.74 15.10
CA ASP A 423 -17.51 11.30 16.30
C ASP A 423 -17.52 10.22 17.40
N VAL A 424 -17.22 10.64 18.63
CA VAL A 424 -17.36 9.81 19.83
C VAL A 424 -18.51 10.39 20.66
N PRO A 425 -19.54 9.60 20.99
CA PRO A 425 -20.69 10.11 21.73
C PRO A 425 -20.33 10.29 23.21
N GLU A 426 -20.24 11.56 23.66
CA GLU A 426 -19.75 11.93 25.01
C GLU A 426 -20.57 11.36 26.17
N SER A 427 -21.86 11.10 25.98
CA SER A 427 -22.77 10.61 27.03
C SER A 427 -23.18 9.14 26.85
N ALA A 428 -22.56 8.44 25.90
CA ALA A 428 -22.92 7.06 25.63
C ALA A 428 -22.11 6.08 26.45
N SER A 429 -22.77 4.99 26.84
CA SER A 429 -22.15 3.90 27.58
C SER A 429 -22.71 2.54 27.12
N ALA A 430 -21.96 1.48 27.37
CA ALA A 430 -22.48 0.13 27.26
C ALA A 430 -22.45 -0.56 28.63
N THR A 431 -23.59 -1.15 29.01
CA THR A 431 -23.67 -2.09 30.12
C THR A 431 -23.55 -3.48 29.52
N ILE A 432 -22.52 -4.22 29.96
CA ILE A 432 -22.13 -5.52 29.42
C ILE A 432 -22.23 -6.54 30.53
N THR A 433 -23.02 -7.56 30.34
CA THR A 433 -23.14 -8.72 31.25
C THR A 433 -22.49 -9.91 30.58
N LEU A 434 -21.51 -10.52 31.27
CA LEU A 434 -20.73 -11.64 30.77
C LEU A 434 -21.18 -12.93 31.44
N THR A 435 -21.30 -14.00 30.65
CA THR A 435 -21.58 -15.35 31.13
C THR A 435 -20.44 -16.28 30.73
N ASP A 436 -19.81 -16.91 31.71
CA ASP A 436 -18.69 -17.84 31.47
C ASP A 436 -19.15 -19.08 30.68
N VAL A 437 -18.34 -19.45 29.70
CA VAL A 437 -18.55 -20.65 28.87
C VAL A 437 -17.36 -21.58 29.03
N PRO A 438 -17.58 -22.91 29.10
CA PRO A 438 -16.49 -23.90 29.16
C PRO A 438 -15.56 -23.72 27.96
N SER A 439 -14.25 -23.54 28.21
CA SER A 439 -13.24 -23.41 27.20
C SER A 439 -12.40 -24.67 27.08
N SER A 440 -12.16 -25.14 25.86
CA SER A 440 -11.25 -26.25 25.56
C SER A 440 -9.77 -25.84 25.56
N ASN A 441 -9.47 -24.54 25.44
CA ASN A 441 -8.11 -24.04 25.24
C ASN A 441 -7.45 -23.44 26.50
N GLY A 442 -8.07 -23.63 27.67
CA GLY A 442 -7.52 -23.25 28.99
C GLY A 442 -7.64 -21.77 29.35
N GLY A 443 -8.07 -20.90 28.42
CA GLY A 443 -8.36 -19.49 28.68
C GLY A 443 -9.83 -19.24 29.05
N ARG A 444 -10.13 -18.12 29.72
CA ARG A 444 -11.49 -17.70 30.03
C ARG A 444 -12.21 -17.24 28.76
N GLN A 445 -13.36 -17.87 28.50
CA GLN A 445 -14.25 -17.51 27.39
C GLN A 445 -15.62 -17.12 27.94
N VAL A 446 -16.23 -16.12 27.34
CA VAL A 446 -17.53 -15.60 27.80
C VAL A 446 -18.45 -15.29 26.63
N THR A 447 -19.74 -15.35 26.84
CA THR A 447 -20.74 -14.69 26.00
C THR A 447 -21.14 -13.35 26.61
N ALA A 448 -21.56 -12.41 25.80
CA ALA A 448 -21.95 -11.06 26.24
C ALA A 448 -23.40 -10.74 25.89
N ASP A 449 -24.11 -10.14 26.87
CA ASP A 449 -25.34 -9.41 26.67
C ASP A 449 -25.03 -7.92 26.87
N VAL A 450 -25.30 -7.10 25.84
CA VAL A 450 -24.84 -5.71 25.74
C VAL A 450 -26.01 -4.77 25.61
N GLN A 451 -26.17 -3.84 26.55
CA GLN A 451 -27.15 -2.76 26.50
C GLN A 451 -26.45 -1.42 26.27
N ILE A 452 -26.66 -0.82 25.10
CA ILE A 452 -26.10 0.50 24.72
C ILE A 452 -27.08 1.59 25.16
N THR A 453 -26.57 2.62 25.79
CA THR A 453 -27.33 3.78 26.25
C THR A 453 -26.70 5.05 25.68
N PRO A 454 -27.49 5.95 25.04
CA PRO A 454 -28.94 5.82 24.78
C PRO A 454 -29.24 4.77 23.70
N ALA A 455 -30.40 4.12 23.78
CA ALA A 455 -30.78 3.04 22.87
C ALA A 455 -30.91 3.46 21.39
N ASN A 456 -31.17 4.73 21.13
CA ASN A 456 -31.26 5.31 19.79
C ASN A 456 -29.89 5.73 19.20
N LEU A 457 -28.79 5.46 19.90
CA LEU A 457 -27.44 5.70 19.38
C LEU A 457 -27.14 4.85 18.14
N VAL A 458 -27.69 3.64 18.10
CA VAL A 458 -27.46 2.68 17.03
C VAL A 458 -28.68 2.66 16.10
N SER A 459 -28.47 2.96 14.83
CA SER A 459 -29.51 2.89 13.81
C SER A 459 -29.96 1.44 13.54
N ASP A 460 -30.96 1.29 12.67
CA ASP A 460 -31.41 -0.05 12.26
C ASP A 460 -30.44 -0.76 11.30
N ASN A 461 -29.55 -0.02 10.67
CA ASN A 461 -28.57 -0.54 9.71
C ASN A 461 -27.19 0.08 9.96
N PRO A 462 -26.54 -0.22 11.11
CA PRO A 462 -25.22 0.28 11.44
C PRO A 462 -24.18 -0.35 10.53
N ASN A 463 -23.00 0.28 10.43
CA ASN A 463 -21.85 -0.32 9.75
C ASN A 463 -21.41 -1.60 10.45
N TRP A 464 -21.25 -1.55 11.78
CA TRP A 464 -21.08 -2.72 12.64
C TRP A 464 -21.39 -2.43 14.11
N VAL A 465 -21.89 -3.43 14.78
CA VAL A 465 -21.82 -3.60 16.24
C VAL A 465 -21.19 -4.96 16.44
N SER A 466 -19.96 -5.00 16.89
CA SER A 466 -19.18 -6.24 16.94
C SER A 466 -18.27 -6.30 18.16
N VAL A 467 -17.77 -7.48 18.47
CA VAL A 467 -16.63 -7.67 19.36
C VAL A 467 -15.41 -7.97 18.52
N LEU A 468 -14.31 -7.32 18.82
CA LEU A 468 -12.98 -7.62 18.29
C LEU A 468 -12.09 -8.05 19.45
N GLY A 469 -11.50 -9.23 19.35
CA GLY A 469 -10.32 -9.63 20.09
C GLY A 469 -9.12 -9.67 19.16
N TRP A 470 -8.00 -9.08 19.56
CA TRP A 470 -6.75 -9.12 18.77
C TRP A 470 -5.55 -9.27 19.68
N GLN A 471 -4.39 -9.57 19.08
CA GLN A 471 -3.11 -9.76 19.78
C GLN A 471 -3.18 -10.82 20.89
N GLY A 472 -3.97 -11.86 20.68
CA GLY A 472 -4.11 -12.97 21.63
C GLY A 472 -2.99 -14.01 21.56
N GLY A 473 -1.99 -13.81 20.70
CA GLY A 473 -0.93 -14.76 20.38
C GLY A 473 -1.30 -15.74 19.27
N LEU A 474 -0.38 -16.05 18.36
CA LEU A 474 -0.66 -16.92 17.19
C LEU A 474 -1.14 -18.33 17.56
N ALA A 475 -0.76 -18.84 18.73
CA ALA A 475 -1.22 -20.13 19.23
C ALA A 475 -2.72 -20.16 19.61
N ASN A 476 -3.35 -18.98 19.73
CA ASN A 476 -4.73 -18.80 20.15
C ASN A 476 -5.56 -18.25 19.00
N ASP A 477 -6.14 -19.11 18.17
CA ASP A 477 -6.97 -18.75 17.02
C ASP A 477 -6.30 -17.70 16.10
N ARG A 478 -4.98 -17.79 15.96
CA ARG A 478 -4.12 -16.84 15.23
C ARG A 478 -4.19 -15.41 15.77
N GLY A 479 -4.59 -15.24 17.03
CA GLY A 479 -4.60 -13.96 17.72
C GLY A 479 -5.69 -12.98 17.29
N VAL A 480 -6.69 -13.41 16.52
CA VAL A 480 -7.81 -12.57 16.06
C VAL A 480 -9.14 -13.28 16.24
N PHE A 481 -10.10 -12.56 16.82
CA PHE A 481 -11.48 -12.99 16.99
C PHE A 481 -12.41 -11.83 16.61
N ILE A 482 -13.42 -12.09 15.77
CA ILE A 482 -14.43 -11.09 15.38
C ILE A 482 -15.80 -11.74 15.45
N ASP A 483 -16.70 -11.18 16.27
CA ASP A 483 -18.09 -11.59 16.40
C ASP A 483 -19.02 -10.41 16.12
N HIS A 484 -19.95 -10.57 15.18
CA HIS A 484 -21.02 -9.61 14.91
C HIS A 484 -22.16 -9.87 15.89
N LEU A 485 -22.46 -8.87 16.73
CA LEU A 485 -23.49 -9.04 17.73
C LEU A 485 -24.89 -9.05 17.10
N GLU A 486 -25.72 -9.99 17.55
CA GLU A 486 -27.12 -10.07 17.18
C GLU A 486 -27.94 -8.96 17.87
N LYS A 487 -28.73 -8.19 17.10
CA LYS A 487 -29.65 -7.18 17.66
C LYS A 487 -30.88 -7.87 18.24
N VAL A 488 -31.05 -7.80 19.55
CA VAL A 488 -32.17 -8.40 20.29
C VAL A 488 -33.30 -7.39 20.51
N GLY A 489 -32.95 -6.11 20.57
CA GLY A 489 -33.91 -5.01 20.77
C GLY A 489 -33.27 -3.64 20.58
N PRO A 490 -34.00 -2.55 20.83
CA PRO A 490 -33.45 -1.21 20.74
C PRO A 490 -32.25 -1.02 21.69
N GLY A 491 -31.05 -0.80 21.14
CA GLY A 491 -29.80 -0.69 21.89
C GLY A 491 -29.36 -1.97 22.57
N HIS A 492 -30.03 -3.11 22.36
CA HIS A 492 -29.77 -4.38 23.00
C HIS A 492 -29.20 -5.40 22.01
N PHE A 493 -28.01 -5.92 22.32
CA PHE A 493 -27.23 -6.80 21.47
C PHE A 493 -26.72 -8.01 22.26
N ARG A 494 -26.46 -9.13 21.58
CA ARG A 494 -25.92 -10.36 22.17
C ARG A 494 -24.83 -10.93 21.30
N SER A 495 -23.77 -11.47 21.93
CA SER A 495 -22.74 -12.21 21.20
C SER A 495 -23.30 -13.50 20.59
N THR A 496 -22.82 -13.84 19.40
CA THR A 496 -23.21 -15.07 18.69
C THR A 496 -22.24 -16.22 19.00
N GLU A 497 -21.01 -15.88 19.39
CA GLU A 497 -19.95 -16.82 19.73
C GLU A 497 -19.28 -16.44 21.07
N PRO A 498 -18.66 -17.43 21.77
CA PRO A 498 -17.85 -17.15 22.96
C PRO A 498 -16.59 -16.36 22.59
N MET A 499 -16.33 -15.25 23.29
CA MET A 499 -15.18 -14.38 23.09
C MET A 499 -14.09 -14.62 24.14
N PRO A 500 -12.80 -14.49 23.79
CA PRO A 500 -11.70 -14.64 24.74
C PRO A 500 -11.53 -13.37 25.60
N VAL A 501 -11.37 -13.57 26.92
CA VAL A 501 -11.19 -12.49 27.91
C VAL A 501 -10.13 -12.83 28.96
N SER A 502 -9.01 -13.39 28.52
CA SER A 502 -7.89 -13.77 29.41
C SER A 502 -6.57 -13.81 28.62
N GLY A 503 -5.46 -14.02 29.30
CA GLY A 503 -4.13 -14.10 28.68
C GLY A 503 -3.71 -12.77 28.07
N GLU A 504 -3.19 -12.80 26.84
CA GLU A 504 -2.69 -11.63 26.10
C GLU A 504 -3.76 -10.90 25.31
N TRP A 505 -4.98 -11.43 25.25
CA TRP A 505 -6.07 -10.87 24.47
C TRP A 505 -6.38 -9.41 24.84
N LYS A 506 -6.73 -8.65 23.82
CA LYS A 506 -7.30 -7.32 23.92
C LYS A 506 -8.67 -7.37 23.25
N THR A 507 -9.74 -7.43 24.06
CA THR A 507 -11.12 -7.64 23.59
C THR A 507 -11.95 -6.41 23.86
N LEU A 508 -12.59 -5.88 22.81
CA LEU A 508 -13.41 -4.67 22.87
C LEU A 508 -14.71 -4.82 22.10
N LEU A 509 -15.76 -4.17 22.61
CA LEU A 509 -16.98 -3.88 21.86
C LEU A 509 -16.73 -2.72 20.92
N ARG A 510 -17.05 -2.89 19.64
CA ARG A 510 -16.92 -1.87 18.58
C ARG A 510 -18.29 -1.41 18.11
N LEU A 511 -18.43 -0.10 17.95
CA LEU A 511 -19.59 0.53 17.33
C LEU A 511 -19.15 1.43 16.17
N HIS A 512 -19.65 1.14 14.98
CA HIS A 512 -19.58 2.07 13.86
C HIS A 512 -20.97 2.28 13.27
N ASP A 513 -21.44 3.52 13.27
CA ASP A 513 -22.69 3.91 12.66
C ASP A 513 -22.57 5.33 12.08
N GLY A 514 -22.53 5.42 10.78
CA GLY A 514 -22.33 6.67 10.08
C GLY A 514 -21.01 7.36 10.43
N ARG A 515 -21.06 8.47 11.19
CA ARG A 515 -19.85 9.16 11.69
C ARG A 515 -19.36 8.65 13.03
N THR A 516 -20.19 7.95 13.78
CA THR A 516 -19.80 7.36 15.06
C THR A 516 -18.84 6.22 14.82
N LEU A 517 -17.66 6.31 15.42
CA LEU A 517 -16.68 5.23 15.49
C LEU A 517 -16.11 5.22 16.91
N ALA A 518 -16.54 4.28 17.71
CA ALA A 518 -16.23 4.25 19.13
C ALA A 518 -16.16 2.81 19.66
N ALA A 519 -15.52 2.61 20.78
CA ALA A 519 -15.40 1.30 21.40
C ALA A 519 -15.49 1.35 22.93
N VAL A 520 -15.77 0.19 23.50
CA VAL A 520 -15.74 -0.05 24.94
C VAL A 520 -14.81 -1.23 25.20
N PRO A 521 -13.77 -1.09 26.03
CA PRO A 521 -12.92 -2.23 26.38
C PRO A 521 -13.70 -3.24 27.21
N ILE A 522 -13.68 -4.50 26.82
CA ILE A 522 -14.23 -5.63 27.61
C ILE A 522 -13.12 -6.21 28.48
N PHE A 523 -12.02 -6.61 27.86
CA PHE A 523 -10.80 -7.10 28.51
C PHE A 523 -9.58 -6.54 27.75
N LEU A 524 -8.63 -5.98 28.48
CA LEU A 524 -7.33 -5.65 27.92
C LEU A 524 -6.25 -6.23 28.83
N ALA A 525 -5.43 -7.11 28.29
CA ALA A 525 -4.27 -7.63 29.01
C ALA A 525 -3.37 -6.48 29.53
N GLY A 526 -2.77 -6.65 30.70
CA GLY A 526 -1.77 -5.70 31.18
C GLY A 526 -0.54 -5.69 30.27
N ASP A 527 0.07 -4.53 30.12
CA ASP A 527 1.31 -4.36 29.36
C ASP A 527 2.34 -3.57 30.19
N PRO A 528 3.23 -4.28 30.89
CA PRO A 528 4.25 -3.62 31.73
C PRO A 528 5.21 -2.74 30.93
N GLY A 529 5.48 -3.06 29.64
CA GLY A 529 6.38 -2.32 28.78
C GLY A 529 5.93 -0.88 28.50
N ILE A 530 4.63 -0.60 28.60
CA ILE A 530 4.05 0.75 28.48
C ILE A 530 3.39 1.21 29.78
N GLY A 531 3.59 0.48 30.91
CA GLY A 531 2.96 0.77 32.19
C GLY A 531 1.43 0.63 32.20
N ALA A 532 0.84 -0.03 31.18
CA ALA A 532 -0.61 -0.19 31.09
C ALA A 532 -1.10 -1.32 32.00
N LYS A 533 -2.06 -0.97 32.86
CA LYS A 533 -2.72 -1.96 33.75
C LYS A 533 -3.74 -2.78 32.98
N GLU A 534 -3.95 -4.00 33.44
CA GLU A 534 -5.05 -4.83 32.96
C GLU A 534 -6.40 -4.13 33.17
N ILE A 535 -7.28 -4.25 32.18
CA ILE A 535 -8.70 -3.93 32.31
C ILE A 535 -9.44 -5.27 32.39
N PRO A 536 -9.93 -5.66 33.58
CA PRO A 536 -10.54 -6.98 33.78
C PRO A 536 -11.93 -7.07 33.14
N ALA A 537 -12.31 -8.29 32.71
CA ALA A 537 -13.65 -8.64 32.29
C ALA A 537 -14.51 -9.03 33.48
N ASP A 538 -15.12 -8.08 34.17
CA ASP A 538 -16.04 -8.31 35.26
C ASP A 538 -17.34 -8.96 34.76
N ALA A 539 -18.01 -9.73 35.59
CA ALA A 539 -19.27 -10.41 35.23
C ALA A 539 -20.37 -9.42 34.78
N SER A 540 -20.36 -8.20 35.31
CA SER A 540 -21.21 -7.10 34.85
C SER A 540 -20.44 -5.79 34.97
N MET A 541 -20.43 -5.00 33.90
CA MET A 541 -19.72 -3.73 33.84
C MET A 541 -20.54 -2.69 33.08
N SER A 542 -20.39 -1.41 33.45
CA SER A 542 -20.90 -0.30 32.66
C SER A 542 -19.75 0.66 32.37
N ARG A 543 -19.43 0.88 31.10
CA ARG A 543 -18.29 1.67 30.66
C ARG A 543 -18.68 2.66 29.58
N PRO A 544 -18.11 3.88 29.56
CA PRO A 544 -18.35 4.85 28.50
C PRO A 544 -17.73 4.38 27.18
N PHE A 545 -18.31 4.82 26.08
CA PHE A 545 -17.65 4.73 24.79
C PHE A 545 -16.48 5.73 24.72
N VAL A 546 -15.39 5.27 24.15
CA VAL A 546 -14.20 6.09 23.89
C VAL A 546 -13.84 6.00 22.40
N ALA A 547 -12.96 6.87 21.95
CA ALA A 547 -12.41 6.75 20.59
C ALA A 547 -11.72 5.38 20.44
N GLU A 548 -12.14 4.61 19.47
CA GLU A 548 -11.65 3.25 19.24
C GLU A 548 -10.11 3.22 19.08
N ILE A 549 -9.58 4.21 18.37
CA ILE A 549 -8.13 4.35 18.12
C ILE A 549 -7.32 4.47 19.41
N THR A 550 -7.89 4.99 20.50
CA THR A 550 -7.19 5.07 21.80
C THR A 550 -7.01 3.71 22.47
N ILE A 551 -7.83 2.74 22.10
CA ILE A 551 -7.70 1.36 22.57
C ILE A 551 -6.80 0.57 21.63
N LEU A 552 -7.03 0.67 20.33
CA LEU A 552 -6.26 -0.06 19.31
C LEU A 552 -4.80 0.38 19.24
N GLN A 553 -4.52 1.63 19.55
CA GLN A 553 -3.17 2.22 19.57
C GLN A 553 -2.77 2.66 20.98
N ARG A 554 -3.07 1.85 21.99
CA ARG A 554 -2.76 2.19 23.38
C ARG A 554 -1.24 2.25 23.69
N GLU A 555 -0.43 1.70 22.79
CA GLU A 555 1.03 1.75 22.84
C GLU A 555 1.60 3.14 22.46
N ARG A 556 0.76 4.04 21.94
CA ARG A 556 1.18 5.42 21.64
C ARG A 556 1.45 6.20 22.94
N SER A 557 2.51 7.00 22.88
CA SER A 557 2.86 7.90 24.00
C SER A 557 1.80 9.00 24.15
N PRO A 558 1.11 9.11 25.31
CA PRO A 558 -0.01 10.06 25.48
C PRO A 558 0.43 11.51 25.64
N ASP A 559 1.66 11.76 26.11
CA ASP A 559 2.13 13.07 26.54
C ASP A 559 2.92 13.86 25.49
N ILE A 560 2.88 13.43 24.24
CA ILE A 560 3.62 14.09 23.16
C ILE A 560 2.86 15.31 22.63
N PRO A 561 3.52 16.49 22.53
CA PRO A 561 2.90 17.67 21.97
C PRO A 561 2.37 17.43 20.55
N GLN A 562 1.11 17.78 20.31
CA GLN A 562 0.47 17.64 18.99
C GLN A 562 1.25 18.37 17.89
N SER A 563 1.93 19.48 18.22
CA SER A 563 2.78 20.21 17.28
C SER A 563 3.94 19.36 16.74
N LEU A 564 4.55 18.51 17.58
CA LEU A 564 5.65 17.65 17.15
C LEU A 564 5.15 16.57 16.18
N TRP A 565 3.99 15.99 16.48
CA TRP A 565 3.33 15.04 15.57
C TRP A 565 3.00 15.69 14.22
N LEU A 566 2.44 16.91 14.22
CA LEU A 566 2.13 17.64 12.99
C LEU A 566 3.40 17.97 12.18
N ILE A 567 4.51 18.31 12.84
CA ILE A 567 5.80 18.56 12.17
C ILE A 567 6.28 17.27 11.47
N GLY A 568 6.25 16.12 12.16
CA GLY A 568 6.62 14.85 11.58
C GLY A 568 5.78 14.49 10.35
N CYS A 569 4.45 14.61 10.46
CA CYS A 569 3.53 14.42 9.33
C CYS A 569 3.82 15.37 8.17
N LEU A 570 4.13 16.65 8.45
CA LEU A 570 4.46 17.62 7.41
C LEU A 570 5.76 17.26 6.68
N VAL A 571 6.79 16.81 7.39
CA VAL A 571 8.06 16.37 6.79
C VAL A 571 7.80 15.20 5.83
N VAL A 572 7.06 14.19 6.26
CA VAL A 572 6.73 13.04 5.40
C VAL A 572 5.88 13.47 4.21
N LEU A 573 4.91 14.36 4.39
CA LEU A 573 4.11 14.90 3.30
C LEU A 573 4.98 15.62 2.26
N LEU A 574 5.92 16.47 2.69
CA LEU A 574 6.85 17.16 1.78
C LEU A 574 7.73 16.18 1.00
N CYS A 575 8.24 15.14 1.67
CA CYS A 575 9.00 14.07 1.02
C CYS A 575 8.15 13.30 0.00
N THR A 576 6.89 13.01 0.33
CA THR A 576 5.93 12.36 -0.58
C THR A 576 5.66 13.22 -1.82
N LEU A 577 5.43 14.51 -1.63
CA LEU A 577 5.23 15.46 -2.73
C LEU A 577 6.48 15.56 -3.63
N ALA A 578 7.68 15.54 -3.04
CA ALA A 578 8.93 15.51 -3.80
C ALA A 578 9.06 14.21 -4.62
N MET A 579 8.69 13.06 -4.06
CA MET A 579 8.64 11.78 -4.79
C MET A 579 7.65 11.84 -5.97
N ILE A 580 6.43 12.33 -5.76
CA ILE A 580 5.42 12.50 -6.81
C ILE A 580 5.93 13.45 -7.90
N ALA A 581 6.58 14.54 -7.50
CA ALA A 581 7.21 15.47 -8.45
C ALA A 581 8.32 14.78 -9.27
N GLY A 582 9.13 13.93 -8.66
CA GLY A 582 10.15 13.12 -9.33
C GLY A 582 9.57 12.16 -10.37
N ILE A 583 8.48 11.46 -10.02
CA ILE A 583 7.76 10.56 -10.93
C ILE A 583 7.17 11.36 -12.10
N THR A 584 6.54 12.51 -11.82
CA THR A 584 5.96 13.40 -12.83
C THR A 584 7.03 14.00 -13.74
N TRP A 585 8.19 14.38 -13.17
CA TRP A 585 9.36 14.82 -13.94
C TRP A 585 9.83 13.71 -14.89
N GLY A 586 9.93 12.47 -14.40
CA GLY A 586 10.29 11.31 -15.21
C GLY A 586 9.33 11.09 -16.37
N ALA A 587 8.02 11.13 -16.11
CA ALA A 587 6.99 11.08 -17.15
C ALA A 587 7.19 12.16 -18.22
N GLY A 588 7.42 13.40 -17.81
CA GLY A 588 7.64 14.53 -18.73
C GLY A 588 8.96 14.45 -19.53
N ARG A 589 9.96 13.71 -19.03
CA ARG A 589 11.20 13.41 -19.77
C ARG A 589 10.96 12.36 -20.84
N ILE A 590 10.22 11.31 -20.50
CA ILE A 590 9.87 10.21 -21.40
C ILE A 590 8.94 10.69 -22.52
N ASP A 591 7.95 11.54 -22.20
CA ASP A 591 7.04 12.13 -23.16
C ASP A 591 7.78 12.90 -24.29
N LYS A 592 8.83 13.63 -23.94
CA LYS A 592 9.65 14.41 -24.91
C LYS A 592 10.63 13.58 -25.72
N SER A 593 10.76 12.30 -25.44
CA SER A 593 11.77 11.43 -26.05
C SER A 593 11.28 10.67 -27.28
N GLU A 594 10.23 11.15 -27.95
CA GLU A 594 9.79 10.54 -29.22
C GLU A 594 10.90 10.53 -30.27
N PRO A 595 11.02 9.45 -31.07
CA PRO A 595 11.97 9.41 -32.18
C PRO A 595 11.58 10.49 -33.19
N SER A 596 12.54 11.34 -33.55
CA SER A 596 12.40 12.39 -34.55
C SER A 596 12.11 11.90 -36.01
N GLY A 597 11.59 10.68 -36.14
CA GLY A 597 11.28 10.01 -37.41
C GLY A 597 9.81 10.07 -37.86
N SER A 598 8.87 10.45 -36.97
CA SER A 598 7.45 10.46 -37.36
C SER A 598 6.94 11.77 -37.96
N GLU A 599 7.74 12.84 -37.94
CA GLU A 599 7.34 14.11 -38.59
C GLU A 599 7.40 14.08 -40.11
N ALA A 600 8.03 13.08 -40.73
CA ALA A 600 8.20 13.00 -42.17
C ALA A 600 7.05 12.31 -42.93
N GLU A 601 6.16 11.58 -42.25
CA GLU A 601 5.08 10.79 -42.89
C GLU A 601 3.66 11.37 -42.77
N LEU A 602 3.47 12.49 -42.10
CA LEU A 602 2.16 13.12 -41.93
C LEU A 602 2.02 14.50 -42.58
N GLN A 603 2.80 14.79 -43.64
CA GLN A 603 2.38 15.84 -44.57
C GLN A 603 1.44 15.25 -45.61
N PRO A 604 0.14 15.58 -45.60
CA PRO A 604 -0.71 15.27 -46.73
C PRO A 604 -0.15 16.06 -47.92
N THR A 605 0.26 15.35 -48.96
CA THR A 605 0.50 15.93 -50.28
C THR A 605 -0.81 16.60 -50.72
N ALA A 606 -0.96 17.87 -50.37
CA ALA A 606 -1.84 18.79 -51.03
C ALA A 606 -1.08 19.34 -52.24
N GLN A 607 -1.14 18.62 -53.35
CA GLN A 607 -0.97 19.20 -54.71
C GLN A 607 -1.31 18.12 -55.75
N ALA A 608 -2.41 18.35 -56.42
CA ALA A 608 -2.92 18.15 -57.76
C ALA A 608 -4.29 17.48 -57.79
#